data_0a0a619ba0e134c11779d8e8365aa1b2
#
_entry.id   0a0a619ba0e134c11779d8e8365aa1b2
#
_cell.length_a   1.000
_cell.length_b   1.000
_cell.length_c   1.000
_cell.angle_alpha   90.00
_cell.angle_beta   90.00
_cell.angle_gamma   90.00
#
_symmetry.space_group_name_H-M   'P 1'
#
loop_
_entity.id
_entity.type
_entity.pdbx_description
1 polymer ?
#
loop_
_entity_poly.entity_id
_entity_poly.type
_entity_poly.pdbx_seq_one_letter_code
_entity_poly.pdbx_strand_id
1 'polypeptide(L)'
;MDDELEALVIGEKQLDRKLVADILSPYVRLDRNTRNISPMEAWLGLGTDLKILVYLVARKAMMLLRFGLEAERATANEIADDTNLKLDAVNRLLRNMYAEGLLERSKGRRYFVRDDALDRVWEKIGQQKV
;
A
#
# COMPACT_ATOMS: atom_id res chain seq x y z
N MET A 1 -19.80 17.02 11.29
CA MET A 1 -20.22 16.68 11.49
C MET A 1 -20.43 15.56 11.51
N ASP A 2 -20.31 14.92 11.74
CA ASP A 2 -20.39 14.04 11.78
C ASP A 2 -20.93 13.25 12.13
N ASP A 3 -20.53 12.43 12.28
CA ASP A 3 -21.48 12.28 12.40
C ASP A 3 -22.26 11.08 12.65
N GLU A 4 -23.29 11.17 13.32
CA GLU A 4 -24.07 10.01 13.70
C GLU A 4 -24.57 9.22 12.51
N LEU A 5 -24.82 9.93 11.43
CA LEU A 5 -25.26 9.26 10.22
C LEU A 5 -24.18 8.42 9.61
N GLU A 6 -22.96 8.90 9.71
CA GLU A 6 -21.85 8.14 9.19
C GLU A 6 -21.65 6.81 9.88
N ALA A 7 -21.98 6.76 11.15
CA ALA A 7 -21.85 5.53 11.90
C ALA A 7 -22.79 4.45 11.40
N LEU A 8 -23.80 4.84 10.65
CA LEU A 8 -24.74 3.87 10.10
C LEU A 8 -24.31 3.27 8.78
N VAL A 9 -23.28 3.83 8.16
CA VAL A 9 -22.85 3.35 6.86
C VAL A 9 -22.05 2.08 7.04
N ILE A 10 -22.57 1.01 6.43
CA ILE A 10 -21.92 -0.29 6.49
C ILE A 10 -21.22 -0.52 5.17
N GLY A 11 -20.04 -1.02 5.22
CA GLY A 11 -19.31 -1.28 4.01
C GLY A 11 -18.38 -0.17 3.62
N GLU A 12 -18.63 1.02 4.12
CA GLU A 12 -17.69 2.06 3.91
C GLU A 12 -16.84 2.14 5.13
N LYS A 13 -15.81 1.36 5.15
CA LYS A 13 -15.01 1.25 6.27
C LYS A 13 -14.21 2.45 6.45
N GLN A 14 -14.13 2.96 7.63
CA GLN A 14 -13.11 3.90 7.95
C GLN A 14 -11.79 3.19 7.87
N LEU A 15 -10.89 3.75 7.09
CA LEU A 15 -9.58 3.19 6.97
C LEU A 15 -8.87 3.27 8.30
N ASP A 16 -8.21 2.21 8.67
CA ASP A 16 -7.49 2.16 9.94
C ASP A 16 -6.16 2.88 9.78
N ARG A 17 -6.16 4.17 10.07
CA ARG A 17 -4.97 5.00 9.89
C ARG A 17 -3.82 4.57 10.79
N LYS A 18 -4.15 4.07 11.97
CA LYS A 18 -3.11 3.60 12.87
C LYS A 18 -2.43 2.35 12.30
N LEU A 19 -3.20 1.45 11.74
CA LEU A 19 -2.63 0.24 11.15
C LEU A 19 -1.75 0.59 9.96
N VAL A 20 -2.20 1.53 9.11
CA VAL A 20 -1.39 2.00 8.01
C VAL A 20 -0.07 2.56 8.52
N ALA A 21 -0.11 3.39 9.55
CA ALA A 21 1.10 3.96 10.12
C ALA A 21 2.01 2.89 10.71
N ASP A 22 1.42 1.91 11.37
CA ASP A 22 2.19 0.81 11.98
C ASP A 22 2.90 -0.01 10.92
N ILE A 23 2.22 -0.27 9.80
CA ILE A 23 2.83 -1.02 8.70
C ILE A 23 4.01 -0.26 8.12
N LEU A 24 3.87 1.05 7.94
CA LEU A 24 4.86 1.84 7.22
C LEU A 24 6.02 2.31 8.07
N SER A 25 5.76 2.53 9.35
CA SER A 25 6.71 3.23 10.21
C SER A 25 8.13 2.64 10.22
N PRO A 26 8.32 1.31 10.21
CA PRO A 26 9.67 0.78 10.19
C PRO A 26 10.39 0.92 8.84
N TYR A 27 9.65 1.14 7.75
CA TYR A 27 10.20 0.94 6.41
C TYR A 27 10.30 2.18 5.55
N VAL A 28 9.42 3.16 5.71
CA VAL A 28 9.40 4.31 4.82
C VAL A 28 9.06 5.58 5.55
N ARG A 29 9.40 6.69 4.91
CA ARG A 29 8.92 8.02 5.31
C ARG A 29 8.33 8.67 4.08
N LEU A 30 7.35 9.53 4.31
CA LEU A 30 6.66 10.24 3.23
C LEU A 30 7.09 11.69 3.27
N ASP A 31 7.54 12.21 2.13
CA ASP A 31 7.99 13.60 2.04
C ASP A 31 6.85 14.46 1.53
N ARG A 32 6.35 15.34 2.37
CA ARG A 32 5.22 16.18 2.01
C ARG A 32 5.57 17.13 0.86
N ASN A 33 6.80 17.61 0.81
CA ASN A 33 7.18 18.58 -0.19
C ASN A 33 7.37 17.96 -1.56
N THR A 34 8.07 16.83 -1.64
CA THR A 34 8.35 16.21 -2.92
C THR A 34 7.32 15.16 -3.28
N ARG A 35 6.50 14.75 -2.30
CA ARG A 35 5.52 13.68 -2.45
C ARG A 35 6.16 12.36 -2.82
N ASN A 36 7.38 12.17 -2.33
CA ASN A 36 8.12 10.94 -2.57
C ASN A 36 8.06 10.04 -1.36
N ILE A 37 8.23 8.75 -1.63
CA ILE A 37 8.32 7.73 -0.60
C ILE A 37 9.80 7.44 -0.43
N SER A 38 10.32 7.68 0.77
CA SER A 38 11.74 7.48 1.06
C SER A 38 11.94 6.19 1.85
N PRO A 39 12.61 5.20 1.27
CA PRO A 39 12.81 3.94 1.99
C PRO A 39 13.84 4.11 3.10
N MET A 40 13.63 3.37 4.18
CA MET A 40 14.55 3.33 5.29
C MET A 40 15.36 2.04 5.20
N GLU A 41 16.34 1.92 6.07
CA GLU A 41 17.24 0.77 6.00
C GLU A 41 16.50 -0.56 6.08
N ALA A 42 15.50 -0.65 6.95
CA ALA A 42 14.76 -1.89 7.11
C ALA A 42 14.03 -2.34 5.85
N TRP A 43 13.72 -1.39 4.96
CA TRP A 43 13.09 -1.70 3.67
C TRP A 43 13.96 -2.66 2.85
N LEU A 44 15.28 -2.48 2.93
CA LEU A 44 16.20 -3.27 2.11
C LEU A 44 16.15 -4.76 2.47
N GLY A 45 15.75 -5.07 3.69
CA GLY A 45 15.64 -6.46 4.12
C GLY A 45 14.33 -7.14 3.78
N LEU A 46 13.39 -6.41 3.21
CA LEU A 46 12.11 -7.01 2.85
C LEU A 46 12.22 -7.84 1.59
N GLY A 47 11.45 -8.92 1.52
CA GLY A 47 11.34 -9.67 0.28
C GLY A 47 10.63 -8.85 -0.78
N THR A 48 10.75 -9.26 -2.03
CA THR A 48 10.23 -8.50 -3.15
C THR A 48 8.72 -8.26 -3.02
N ASP A 49 7.97 -9.28 -2.61
CA ASP A 49 6.53 -9.16 -2.47
C ASP A 49 6.17 -8.15 -1.38
N LEU A 50 6.89 -8.17 -0.26
CA LEU A 50 6.61 -7.24 0.82
C LEU A 50 7.01 -5.81 0.46
N LYS A 51 8.06 -5.65 -0.33
CA LYS A 51 8.42 -4.32 -0.82
C LYS A 51 7.29 -3.72 -1.63
N ILE A 52 6.65 -4.53 -2.49
CA ILE A 52 5.53 -4.05 -3.28
C ILE A 52 4.36 -3.68 -2.37
N LEU A 53 4.05 -4.55 -1.39
CA LEU A 53 2.92 -4.27 -0.51
C LEU A 53 3.15 -3.02 0.33
N VAL A 54 4.33 -2.88 0.92
CA VAL A 54 4.63 -1.69 1.72
C VAL A 54 4.58 -0.45 0.85
N TYR A 55 5.11 -0.53 -0.36
CA TYR A 55 5.05 0.60 -1.28
C TYR A 55 3.60 1.00 -1.57
N LEU A 56 2.73 0.02 -1.83
CA LEU A 56 1.33 0.32 -2.14
C LEU A 56 0.59 0.85 -0.92
N VAL A 57 0.91 0.36 0.28
CA VAL A 57 0.33 0.92 1.50
C VAL A 57 0.81 2.36 1.68
N ALA A 58 2.06 2.64 1.33
CA ALA A 58 2.57 4.02 1.40
C ALA A 58 1.80 4.94 0.47
N ARG A 59 1.45 4.46 -0.73
CA ARG A 59 0.65 5.26 -1.64
C ARG A 59 -0.76 5.48 -1.09
N LYS A 60 -1.31 4.49 -0.42
CA LYS A 60 -2.59 4.65 0.26
C LYS A 60 -2.51 5.74 1.33
N ALA A 61 -1.42 5.77 2.08
CA ALA A 61 -1.21 6.82 3.08
C ALA A 61 -1.12 8.19 2.43
N MET A 62 -0.47 8.28 1.26
CA MET A 62 -0.40 9.56 0.55
C MET A 62 -1.78 10.04 0.14
N MET A 63 -2.64 9.13 -0.27
CA MET A 63 -4.02 9.50 -0.60
C MET A 63 -4.74 10.03 0.65
N LEU A 64 -4.56 9.35 1.78
CA LEU A 64 -5.20 9.76 3.02
C LEU A 64 -4.72 11.12 3.48
N LEU A 65 -3.47 11.43 3.23
CA LEU A 65 -2.90 12.72 3.59
C LEU A 65 -3.16 13.78 2.52
N ARG A 66 -3.89 13.41 1.49
CA ARG A 66 -4.31 14.31 0.42
C ARG A 66 -3.15 14.82 -0.42
N PHE A 67 -2.17 13.94 -0.63
CA PHE A 67 -1.08 14.25 -1.54
C PHE A 67 -1.53 14.20 -3.00
N GLY A 68 -2.65 13.49 -3.30
CA GLY A 68 -3.19 13.41 -4.63
C GLY A 68 -4.31 12.40 -4.66
N LEU A 69 -5.34 12.67 -5.45
CA LEU A 69 -6.53 11.83 -5.46
C LEU A 69 -6.28 10.41 -5.95
N GLU A 70 -5.32 10.27 -6.86
CA GLU A 70 -5.04 8.96 -7.42
C GLU A 70 -3.76 8.33 -6.87
N ALA A 71 -3.24 8.91 -5.79
CA ALA A 71 -1.97 8.46 -5.27
C ALA A 71 -1.95 6.98 -4.92
N GLU A 72 -3.08 6.45 -4.52
CA GLU A 72 -3.16 5.06 -4.08
C GLU A 72 -2.94 4.06 -5.21
N ARG A 73 -3.30 4.41 -6.43
CA ARG A 73 -3.33 3.47 -7.54
C ARG A 73 -2.09 3.58 -8.39
N ALA A 74 -1.46 2.44 -8.66
CA ALA A 74 -0.20 2.44 -9.39
C ALA A 74 -0.18 1.34 -10.43
N THR A 75 0.43 1.65 -11.58
CA THR A 75 0.67 0.64 -12.62
C THR A 75 1.90 -0.17 -12.25
N ALA A 76 2.05 -1.33 -12.90
CA ALA A 76 3.24 -2.14 -12.67
C ALA A 76 4.51 -1.38 -13.01
N ASN A 77 4.48 -0.57 -14.07
CA ASN A 77 5.65 0.23 -14.46
C ASN A 77 6.03 1.23 -13.37
N GLU A 78 5.02 1.91 -12.82
CA GLU A 78 5.28 2.87 -11.76
C GLU A 78 5.86 2.18 -10.53
N ILE A 79 5.31 1.01 -10.19
CA ILE A 79 5.81 0.27 -9.04
C ILE A 79 7.25 -0.15 -9.26
N ALA A 80 7.54 -0.69 -10.44
CA ALA A 80 8.89 -1.16 -10.75
C ALA A 80 9.89 -0.01 -10.69
N ASP A 81 9.52 1.14 -11.27
CA ASP A 81 10.41 2.30 -11.29
C ASP A 81 10.66 2.81 -9.88
N ASP A 82 9.60 2.95 -9.09
CA ASP A 82 9.73 3.57 -7.78
C ASP A 82 10.41 2.65 -6.76
N THR A 83 10.25 1.34 -6.92
CA THR A 83 10.83 0.38 -5.99
C THR A 83 12.17 -0.17 -6.47
N ASN A 84 12.55 0.17 -7.70
CA ASN A 84 13.78 -0.33 -8.31
C ASN A 84 13.77 -1.86 -8.43
N LEU A 85 12.60 -2.42 -8.68
CA LEU A 85 12.44 -3.85 -8.89
C LEU A 85 12.26 -4.13 -10.37
N LYS A 86 12.56 -5.36 -10.78
CA LYS A 86 12.40 -5.74 -12.17
C LYS A 86 10.92 -5.85 -12.51
N LEU A 87 10.55 -5.32 -13.68
CA LEU A 87 9.16 -5.30 -14.10
C LEU A 87 8.56 -6.70 -14.17
N ASP A 88 9.32 -7.68 -14.65
CA ASP A 88 8.80 -9.04 -14.75
C ASP A 88 8.41 -9.60 -13.39
N ALA A 89 9.25 -9.36 -12.37
CA ALA A 89 8.95 -9.81 -11.02
C ALA A 89 7.74 -9.07 -10.47
N VAL A 90 7.65 -7.76 -10.72
CA VAL A 90 6.53 -6.97 -10.27
C VAL A 90 5.24 -7.50 -10.87
N ASN A 91 5.22 -7.72 -12.18
CA ASN A 91 4.01 -8.22 -12.84
C ASN A 91 3.56 -9.57 -12.28
N ARG A 92 4.51 -10.48 -12.06
CA ARG A 92 4.17 -11.79 -11.53
C ARG A 92 3.58 -11.69 -10.13
N LEU A 93 4.22 -10.89 -9.29
CA LEU A 93 3.78 -10.77 -7.91
C LEU A 93 2.45 -10.03 -7.80
N LEU A 94 2.22 -9.02 -8.65
CA LEU A 94 0.94 -8.33 -8.65
C LEU A 94 -0.19 -9.29 -9.00
N ARG A 95 0.02 -10.15 -10.01
CA ARG A 95 -1.00 -11.12 -10.37
C ARG A 95 -1.27 -12.09 -9.21
N ASN A 96 -0.21 -12.54 -8.55
CA ASN A 96 -0.39 -13.46 -7.43
C ASN A 96 -1.13 -12.82 -6.28
N MET A 97 -0.77 -11.59 -5.93
CA MET A 97 -1.40 -10.90 -4.81
C MET A 97 -2.83 -10.48 -5.14
N TYR A 98 -3.09 -10.19 -6.39
CA TYR A 98 -4.46 -9.92 -6.82
C TYR A 98 -5.31 -11.18 -6.67
N ALA A 99 -4.77 -12.33 -7.07
CA ALA A 99 -5.48 -13.60 -6.93
C ALA A 99 -5.72 -13.97 -5.47
N GLU A 100 -4.80 -13.56 -4.58
CA GLU A 100 -4.96 -13.81 -3.15
C GLU A 100 -5.96 -12.87 -2.49
N GLY A 101 -6.42 -11.87 -3.19
CA GLY A 101 -7.37 -10.93 -2.63
C GLY A 101 -6.75 -9.81 -1.84
N LEU A 102 -5.44 -9.63 -1.93
CA LEU A 102 -4.76 -8.54 -1.23
C LEU A 102 -4.89 -7.23 -1.98
N LEU A 103 -4.99 -7.31 -3.31
CA LEU A 103 -5.00 -6.14 -4.16
C LEU A 103 -6.28 -6.04 -4.95
N GLU A 104 -6.63 -4.80 -5.31
CA GLU A 104 -7.65 -4.51 -6.30
C GLU A 104 -6.97 -3.98 -7.54
N ARG A 105 -7.66 -4.05 -8.66
CA ARG A 105 -7.17 -3.53 -9.91
C ARG A 105 -8.27 -2.67 -10.53
N SER A 106 -7.92 -1.44 -10.86
CA SER A 106 -8.85 -0.53 -11.49
C SER A 106 -8.52 -0.35 -12.96
N LYS A 107 -9.27 0.53 -13.64
CA LYS A 107 -9.02 0.83 -15.04
C LYS A 107 -7.59 1.24 -15.25
N GLY A 108 -7.05 0.89 -16.41
CA GLY A 108 -5.68 1.23 -16.74
C GLY A 108 -4.68 0.34 -16.05
N ARG A 109 -5.13 -0.79 -15.54
CA ARG A 109 -4.25 -1.75 -14.89
C ARG A 109 -3.50 -1.13 -13.72
N ARG A 110 -4.22 -0.36 -12.91
CA ARG A 110 -3.66 0.24 -11.72
C ARG A 110 -4.05 -0.58 -10.52
N TYR A 111 -3.08 -0.86 -9.66
CA TYR A 111 -3.27 -1.71 -8.49
C TYR A 111 -3.22 -0.90 -7.22
N PHE A 112 -3.96 -1.37 -6.22
CA PHE A 112 -3.88 -0.79 -4.88
C PHE A 112 -4.27 -1.85 -3.87
N VAL A 113 -3.81 -1.67 -2.62
CA VAL A 113 -4.12 -2.60 -1.55
C VAL A 113 -5.56 -2.39 -1.12
N ARG A 114 -6.30 -3.49 -0.98
CA ARG A 114 -7.68 -3.40 -0.50
C ARG A 114 -7.67 -2.93 0.94
N ASP A 115 -8.64 -2.07 1.26
CA ASP A 115 -8.73 -1.57 2.63
C ASP A 115 -8.94 -2.70 3.63
N ASP A 116 -9.71 -3.72 3.23
CA ASP A 116 -10.01 -4.83 4.13
C ASP A 116 -8.88 -5.88 4.16
N ALA A 117 -7.81 -5.65 3.43
CA ALA A 117 -6.67 -6.55 3.41
C ALA A 117 -5.49 -6.06 4.25
N LEU A 118 -5.62 -4.89 4.89
CA LEU A 118 -4.51 -4.33 5.65
C LEU A 118 -4.06 -5.24 6.78
N ASP A 119 -5.00 -5.91 7.45
CA ASP A 119 -4.64 -6.85 8.50
C ASP A 119 -3.76 -7.98 7.97
N ARG A 120 -4.09 -8.46 6.79
CA ARG A 120 -3.33 -9.55 6.17
C ARG A 120 -1.95 -9.11 5.76
N VAL A 121 -1.84 -7.86 5.31
CA VAL A 121 -0.53 -7.29 4.98
C VAL A 121 0.33 -7.22 6.24
N TRP A 122 -0.27 -6.75 7.33
CA TRP A 122 0.42 -6.66 8.62
C TRP A 122 0.95 -8.04 9.04
N GLU A 123 0.11 -9.06 8.91
CA GLU A 123 0.50 -10.42 9.28
C GLU A 123 1.63 -10.95 8.40
N LYS A 124 1.56 -10.68 7.10
CA LYS A 124 2.60 -11.13 6.20
C LYS A 124 3.95 -10.55 6.58
N ILE A 125 3.96 -9.27 6.91
CA ILE A 125 5.21 -8.62 7.31
C ILE A 125 5.73 -9.24 8.60
N GLY A 126 4.84 -9.51 9.54
CA GLY A 126 5.23 -10.14 10.80
C GLY A 126 5.83 -11.50 10.62
N GLN A 127 5.30 -12.27 9.68
CA GLN A 127 5.83 -13.60 9.42
C GLN A 127 7.25 -13.54 8.86
N GLN A 128 7.55 -12.56 8.05
CA GLN A 128 8.90 -12.46 7.51
C GLN A 128 9.92 -12.11 8.59
N LYS A 129 9.49 -11.42 9.64
CA LYS A 129 10.42 -11.04 10.70
C LYS A 129 10.83 -12.21 11.58
N VAL A 130 10.08 -13.29 11.54
CA VAL A 130 10.42 -14.48 12.29
C VAL A 130 11.43 -15.32 11.52
#